data_7ff6a35857d7a7cf632049c266279060
#
_entry.id   7ff6a35857d7a7cf632049c266279060
#
_cell.length_a   1.000
_cell.length_b   1.000
_cell.length_c   1.000
_cell.angle_alpha   90.00
_cell.angle_beta   90.00
_cell.angle_gamma   90.00
#
_symmetry.space_group_name_H-M   'P 1'
#
loop_
_entity.id
_entity.type
_entity.pdbx_description
1 polymer ?
#
loop_
_entity_poly.entity_id
_entity_poly.type
_entity_poly.pdbx_seq_one_letter_code
_entity_poly.pdbx_strand_id
1 'polypeptide(L)'
;MRPTAGLTFGGRYELQSRIAIGGMGEVWQSIDLVIGRTVAIKILKDEYLGDPGFLERFRAEARHAALVNHEGIANVFDYGEEDGSAFLVMELVPGEALSTILEREHTLPADKVLDIVAQTAAALHAAHAAGLVHRDIKPGNLLITPEGRVKITDFGIARIADQVPLTATGQVMGTVQYLSPEQASGRSASPTTDIYSLGIVAYESLAGRRPFTGESQVAIAMAQINEQPPPLPDTVSEPVRNLVISCLAKNPADRPASAAHLARASIALRRGDVAAAAASVPAIMAGITPTAATQLMPGTGSDQTTMLMPSAGTPATAAQPASRAAAAAAAGAATAPKKKKRSPWTWPLIALISILGLVLAGTLFTIFSEQTPTPEPAPASQTPEPEVTEASPTPTPTPTVNTVRINRDEFLGLTSGEARDKLAGLELSANVVNDQRAAETEDQIDRVYEINPTGSVNKGTTITVSVYGALALPSTPTGAPSVDPGTIEPAGDVTVSWPAQSCPAGQELTGYEVAAEGNGVVSPAPTGADATSIPVMAGEGDFTVKYQYFCGDVASGFSPTTPVIVEVEEEPTPTPTPTPTKAPAATQAPAE
;
A
#
# COMPACT_ATOMS: atom_id res chain seq x y z
N MET A 1 -3.54 -3.28 -32.02
CA MET A 1 -3.68 -2.22 -33.08
C MET A 1 -2.85 -0.98 -32.72
N ARG A 2 -2.21 -0.28 -33.67
CA ARG A 2 -1.53 1.00 -33.36
C ARG A 2 -2.50 2.16 -33.55
N PRO A 3 -2.81 2.94 -32.51
CA PRO A 3 -3.70 4.08 -32.63
C PRO A 3 -3.12 5.16 -33.56
N THR A 4 -3.96 5.69 -34.46
CA THR A 4 -3.60 6.78 -35.37
C THR A 4 -4.75 7.79 -35.43
N ALA A 5 -4.45 9.05 -35.75
CA ALA A 5 -5.48 10.06 -35.94
C ALA A 5 -6.49 9.65 -37.05
N GLY A 6 -7.76 9.92 -36.82
CA GLY A 6 -8.87 9.51 -37.69
C GLY A 6 -9.41 8.11 -37.44
N LEU A 7 -8.74 7.29 -36.61
CA LEU A 7 -9.27 5.99 -36.19
C LEU A 7 -10.40 6.19 -35.16
N THR A 8 -11.49 5.42 -35.31
CA THR A 8 -12.64 5.49 -34.41
C THR A 8 -12.66 4.28 -33.48
N PHE A 9 -12.77 4.47 -32.18
CA PHE A 9 -12.92 3.44 -31.16
C PHE A 9 -14.39 3.34 -30.71
N GLY A 10 -14.86 2.11 -30.51
CA GLY A 10 -16.24 1.81 -30.12
C GLY A 10 -17.27 2.32 -31.14
N GLY A 11 -16.88 2.52 -32.40
CA GLY A 11 -17.72 3.16 -33.42
C GLY A 11 -18.19 4.58 -33.06
N ARG A 12 -17.56 5.23 -32.06
CA ARG A 12 -18.03 6.48 -31.45
C ARG A 12 -16.95 7.52 -31.19
N TYR A 13 -15.75 7.12 -30.82
CA TYR A 13 -14.70 8.04 -30.37
C TYR A 13 -13.61 8.17 -31.43
N GLU A 14 -13.63 9.25 -32.22
CA GLU A 14 -12.64 9.51 -33.25
C GLU A 14 -11.39 10.16 -32.66
N LEU A 15 -10.23 9.52 -32.87
CA LEU A 15 -8.92 10.02 -32.41
C LEU A 15 -8.50 11.25 -33.21
N GLN A 16 -8.15 12.33 -32.52
CA GLN A 16 -7.71 13.58 -33.15
C GLN A 16 -6.18 13.76 -33.04
N SER A 17 -5.68 13.87 -31.85
CA SER A 17 -4.26 14.07 -31.58
C SER A 17 -3.83 13.30 -30.35
N ARG A 18 -2.58 12.81 -30.34
CA ARG A 18 -2.02 12.09 -29.20
C ARG A 18 -1.55 13.08 -28.14
N ILE A 19 -2.03 12.92 -26.91
CA ILE A 19 -1.67 13.74 -25.75
C ILE A 19 -0.41 13.20 -25.08
N ALA A 20 -0.37 11.88 -24.82
CA ALA A 20 0.73 11.26 -24.07
C ALA A 20 0.95 9.80 -24.48
N ILE A 21 2.20 9.32 -24.27
CA ILE A 21 2.58 7.89 -24.33
C ILE A 21 3.06 7.50 -22.95
N GLY A 22 2.49 6.42 -22.40
CA GLY A 22 2.87 5.86 -21.11
C GLY A 22 3.28 4.40 -21.18
N GLY A 23 3.73 3.86 -20.05
CA GLY A 23 4.06 2.43 -19.93
C GLY A 23 2.88 1.52 -20.29
N MET A 24 1.66 1.90 -19.90
CA MET A 24 0.45 1.10 -20.05
C MET A 24 -0.35 1.38 -21.32
N GLY A 25 -0.01 2.42 -22.09
CA GLY A 25 -0.77 2.76 -23.29
C GLY A 25 -0.57 4.19 -23.74
N GLU A 26 -1.44 4.63 -24.60
CA GLU A 26 -1.46 5.98 -25.17
C GLU A 26 -2.73 6.72 -24.74
N VAL A 27 -2.61 8.03 -24.50
CA VAL A 27 -3.74 8.92 -24.25
C VAL A 27 -3.91 9.84 -25.45
N TRP A 28 -5.13 9.86 -25.98
CA TRP A 28 -5.50 10.65 -27.16
C TRP A 28 -6.60 11.65 -26.84
N GLN A 29 -6.53 12.81 -27.42
CA GLN A 29 -7.67 13.69 -27.57
C GLN A 29 -8.59 13.10 -28.66
N SER A 30 -9.89 13.02 -28.36
CA SER A 30 -10.87 12.40 -29.24
C SER A 30 -12.17 13.19 -29.26
N ILE A 31 -12.97 12.99 -30.29
CA ILE A 31 -14.32 13.54 -30.38
C ILE A 31 -15.33 12.40 -30.23
N ASP A 32 -16.27 12.55 -29.32
CA ASP A 32 -17.47 11.73 -29.25
C ASP A 32 -18.42 12.12 -30.40
N LEU A 33 -18.50 11.27 -31.39
CA LEU A 33 -19.27 11.54 -32.60
C LEU A 33 -20.80 11.58 -32.38
N VAL A 34 -21.29 11.04 -31.26
CA VAL A 34 -22.71 11.02 -30.92
C VAL A 34 -23.16 12.33 -30.32
N ILE A 35 -22.38 12.92 -29.40
CA ILE A 35 -22.77 14.15 -28.71
C ILE A 35 -21.89 15.35 -29.04
N GLY A 36 -20.88 15.18 -29.89
CA GLY A 36 -19.99 16.27 -30.35
C GLY A 36 -19.05 16.81 -29.26
N ARG A 37 -18.81 16.04 -28.18
CA ARG A 37 -17.94 16.46 -27.06
C ARG A 37 -16.52 16.00 -27.27
N THR A 38 -15.56 16.89 -26.99
CA THR A 38 -14.15 16.48 -26.90
C THR A 38 -13.89 15.73 -25.58
N VAL A 39 -13.19 14.61 -25.67
CA VAL A 39 -12.86 13.71 -24.55
C VAL A 39 -11.40 13.30 -24.62
N ALA A 40 -10.87 12.78 -23.54
CA ALA A 40 -9.62 12.03 -23.56
C ALA A 40 -9.94 10.52 -23.62
N ILE A 41 -9.21 9.77 -24.44
CA ILE A 41 -9.31 8.32 -24.51
C ILE A 41 -7.93 7.71 -24.21
N LYS A 42 -7.87 6.83 -23.23
CA LYS A 42 -6.68 6.06 -22.89
C LYS A 42 -6.81 4.67 -23.48
N ILE A 43 -5.91 4.32 -24.39
CA ILE A 43 -5.90 3.04 -25.10
C ILE A 43 -4.78 2.22 -24.51
N LEU A 44 -5.09 1.04 -23.98
CA LEU A 44 -4.13 0.13 -23.36
C LEU A 44 -3.34 -0.61 -24.45
N LYS A 45 -2.09 -0.97 -24.11
CA LYS A 45 -1.24 -1.78 -24.99
C LYS A 45 -1.76 -3.23 -25.05
N ASP A 46 -1.56 -3.86 -26.21
CA ASP A 46 -2.01 -5.22 -26.48
C ASP A 46 -1.43 -6.26 -25.51
N GLU A 47 -0.25 -6.00 -24.93
CA GLU A 47 0.40 -6.90 -23.97
C GLU A 47 -0.40 -7.15 -22.67
N TYR A 48 -1.32 -6.23 -22.30
CA TYR A 48 -2.19 -6.39 -21.13
C TYR A 48 -3.47 -7.17 -21.42
N LEU A 49 -3.77 -7.46 -22.67
CA LEU A 49 -5.01 -8.11 -23.11
C LEU A 49 -4.92 -9.63 -23.09
N GLY A 50 -3.72 -10.18 -22.94
CA GLY A 50 -3.48 -11.63 -22.83
C GLY A 50 -3.95 -12.25 -21.50
N ASP A 51 -4.27 -11.43 -20.50
CA ASP A 51 -4.77 -11.87 -19.19
C ASP A 51 -6.27 -11.56 -19.04
N PRO A 52 -7.17 -12.58 -19.10
CA PRO A 52 -8.60 -12.38 -18.91
C PRO A 52 -8.94 -11.77 -17.54
N GLY A 53 -8.17 -12.12 -16.49
CA GLY A 53 -8.33 -11.56 -15.16
C GLY A 53 -7.98 -10.07 -15.10
N PHE A 54 -7.05 -9.59 -15.92
CA PHE A 54 -6.76 -8.16 -16.04
C PHE A 54 -7.97 -7.39 -16.60
N LEU A 55 -8.58 -7.88 -17.68
CA LEU A 55 -9.73 -7.22 -18.29
C LEU A 55 -10.95 -7.16 -17.37
N GLU A 56 -11.24 -8.22 -16.61
CA GLU A 56 -12.32 -8.20 -15.63
C GLU A 56 -12.09 -7.16 -14.54
N ARG A 57 -10.88 -7.11 -13.99
CA ARG A 57 -10.50 -6.11 -12.98
C ARG A 57 -10.56 -4.70 -13.57
N PHE A 58 -10.03 -4.49 -14.77
CA PHE A 58 -10.11 -3.21 -15.48
C PHE A 58 -11.57 -2.73 -15.62
N ARG A 59 -12.48 -3.61 -16.05
CA ARG A 59 -13.92 -3.31 -16.15
C ARG A 59 -14.53 -2.96 -14.79
N ALA A 60 -14.18 -3.70 -13.75
CA ALA A 60 -14.68 -3.45 -12.40
C ALA A 60 -14.21 -2.09 -11.87
N GLU A 61 -12.92 -1.77 -12.02
CA GLU A 61 -12.36 -0.49 -11.57
C GLU A 61 -12.85 0.70 -12.41
N ALA A 62 -12.99 0.53 -13.73
CA ALA A 62 -13.57 1.56 -14.58
C ALA A 62 -15.01 1.90 -14.14
N ARG A 63 -15.83 0.88 -13.80
CA ARG A 63 -17.18 1.11 -13.25
C ARG A 63 -17.14 1.82 -11.91
N HIS A 64 -16.24 1.44 -11.00
CA HIS A 64 -16.10 2.11 -9.70
C HIS A 64 -15.62 3.56 -9.87
N ALA A 65 -14.65 3.81 -10.74
CA ALA A 65 -14.18 5.17 -11.05
C ALA A 65 -15.29 6.05 -11.64
N ALA A 66 -16.17 5.49 -12.47
CA ALA A 66 -17.30 6.20 -13.04
C ALA A 66 -18.38 6.61 -12.01
N LEU A 67 -18.41 5.98 -10.84
CA LEU A 67 -19.33 6.35 -9.74
C LEU A 67 -18.84 7.56 -8.94
N VAL A 68 -17.56 7.91 -9.04
CA VAL A 68 -16.98 9.04 -8.30
C VAL A 68 -17.17 10.31 -9.10
N ASN A 69 -17.95 11.24 -8.57
CA ASN A 69 -18.15 12.56 -9.16
C ASN A 69 -17.68 13.64 -8.18
N HIS A 70 -16.56 14.28 -8.51
CA HIS A 70 -15.98 15.36 -7.72
C HIS A 70 -15.22 16.32 -8.63
N GLU A 71 -15.30 17.64 -8.37
CA GLU A 71 -14.66 18.65 -9.22
C GLU A 71 -13.14 18.50 -9.38
N GLY A 72 -12.48 17.94 -8.38
CA GLY A 72 -11.04 17.64 -8.36
C GLY A 72 -10.67 16.28 -8.98
N ILE A 73 -11.60 15.56 -9.63
CA ILE A 73 -11.37 14.28 -10.29
C ILE A 73 -11.80 14.38 -11.74
N ALA A 74 -10.99 13.87 -12.66
CA ALA A 74 -11.38 13.72 -14.06
C ALA A 74 -12.43 12.60 -14.18
N ASN A 75 -13.63 12.97 -14.67
CA ASN A 75 -14.75 12.04 -14.79
C ASN A 75 -14.44 10.93 -15.81
N VAL A 76 -14.78 9.69 -15.46
CA VAL A 76 -14.82 8.57 -16.40
C VAL A 76 -16.20 8.55 -17.07
N PHE A 77 -16.23 8.54 -18.40
CA PHE A 77 -17.47 8.62 -19.18
C PHE A 77 -17.87 7.29 -19.78
N ASP A 78 -16.90 6.48 -20.21
CA ASP A 78 -17.15 5.23 -20.89
C ASP A 78 -15.89 4.34 -20.86
N TYR A 79 -16.07 3.06 -21.14
CA TYR A 79 -14.97 2.13 -21.39
C TYR A 79 -15.40 1.10 -22.43
N GLY A 80 -14.46 0.52 -23.14
CA GLY A 80 -14.75 -0.50 -24.13
C GLY A 80 -13.54 -1.33 -24.50
N GLU A 81 -13.81 -2.30 -25.37
CA GLU A 81 -12.82 -3.17 -25.95
C GLU A 81 -13.11 -3.28 -27.45
N GLU A 82 -12.09 -3.12 -28.27
CA GLU A 82 -12.20 -3.22 -29.72
C GLU A 82 -10.88 -3.72 -30.31
N ASP A 83 -10.97 -4.64 -31.27
CA ASP A 83 -9.83 -5.24 -31.99
C ASP A 83 -8.67 -5.68 -31.09
N GLY A 84 -9.00 -6.24 -29.92
CA GLY A 84 -8.03 -6.67 -28.96
C GLY A 84 -7.35 -5.52 -28.18
N SER A 85 -7.91 -4.32 -28.15
CA SER A 85 -7.46 -3.18 -27.33
C SER A 85 -8.56 -2.74 -26.38
N ALA A 86 -8.23 -2.59 -25.07
CA ALA A 86 -9.14 -1.99 -24.11
C ALA A 86 -8.92 -0.47 -24.07
N PHE A 87 -9.98 0.29 -23.90
CA PHE A 87 -9.92 1.74 -23.83
C PHE A 87 -10.81 2.31 -22.73
N LEU A 88 -10.41 3.46 -22.19
CA LEU A 88 -11.13 4.22 -21.19
C LEU A 88 -11.37 5.64 -21.73
N VAL A 89 -12.62 6.09 -21.71
CA VAL A 89 -13.01 7.43 -22.11
C VAL A 89 -13.23 8.30 -20.89
N MET A 90 -12.55 9.44 -20.82
CA MET A 90 -12.56 10.31 -19.65
C MET A 90 -12.62 11.79 -20.04
N GLU A 91 -12.82 12.62 -19.06
CA GLU A 91 -12.78 14.07 -19.19
C GLU A 91 -11.42 14.53 -19.76
N LEU A 92 -11.47 15.30 -20.83
CA LEU A 92 -10.31 16.05 -21.29
C LEU A 92 -10.14 17.28 -20.40
N VAL A 93 -9.14 17.21 -19.52
CA VAL A 93 -8.84 18.30 -18.58
C VAL A 93 -7.96 19.34 -19.27
N PRO A 94 -8.42 20.60 -19.41
CA PRO A 94 -7.56 21.68 -19.90
C PRO A 94 -6.57 22.08 -18.81
N GLY A 95 -5.33 21.63 -18.92
CA GLY A 95 -4.34 21.92 -17.89
C GLY A 95 -2.98 21.31 -18.21
N GLU A 96 -2.03 21.59 -17.35
CA GLU A 96 -0.65 21.10 -17.41
C GLU A 96 -0.40 20.12 -16.26
N ALA A 97 0.30 19.04 -16.51
CA ALA A 97 0.68 18.11 -15.45
C ALA A 97 1.63 18.79 -14.44
N LEU A 98 1.45 18.53 -13.15
CA LEU A 98 2.33 19.05 -12.12
C LEU A 98 3.80 18.65 -12.35
N SER A 99 4.05 17.48 -12.96
CA SER A 99 5.40 17.06 -13.38
C SER A 99 6.06 18.07 -14.32
N THR A 100 5.34 18.54 -15.33
CA THR A 100 5.84 19.54 -16.29
C THR A 100 6.10 20.89 -15.61
N ILE A 101 5.23 21.27 -14.66
CA ILE A 101 5.43 22.48 -13.84
C ILE A 101 6.71 22.34 -13.01
N LEU A 102 6.92 21.18 -12.36
CA LEU A 102 8.12 20.94 -11.54
C LEU A 102 9.40 20.84 -12.37
N GLU A 103 9.34 20.30 -13.58
CA GLU A 103 10.48 20.32 -14.52
C GLU A 103 10.90 21.74 -14.88
N ARG A 104 9.95 22.66 -15.02
CA ARG A 104 10.17 24.08 -15.36
C ARG A 104 10.56 24.92 -14.15
N GLU A 105 9.85 24.80 -13.04
CA GLU A 105 9.98 25.68 -11.86
C GLU A 105 10.90 25.10 -10.77
N HIS A 106 11.22 23.81 -10.84
CA HIS A 106 11.99 23.02 -9.89
C HIS A 106 11.38 22.98 -8.48
N THR A 107 11.03 24.12 -7.90
CA THR A 107 10.38 24.23 -6.58
C THR A 107 9.19 25.17 -6.65
N LEU A 108 8.21 24.92 -5.80
CA LEU A 108 7.01 25.75 -5.70
C LEU A 108 6.96 26.44 -4.32
N PRO A 109 6.39 27.66 -4.23
CA PRO A 109 6.12 28.31 -2.96
C PRO A 109 5.23 27.45 -2.05
N ALA A 110 5.50 27.44 -0.74
CA ALA A 110 4.77 26.63 0.23
C ALA A 110 3.26 26.85 0.18
N ASP A 111 2.80 28.06 -0.03
CA ASP A 111 1.35 28.36 -0.18
C ASP A 111 0.73 27.63 -1.37
N LYS A 112 1.42 27.63 -2.54
CA LYS A 112 0.97 26.91 -3.73
C LYS A 112 0.98 25.39 -3.52
N VAL A 113 2.01 24.86 -2.85
CA VAL A 113 2.07 23.42 -2.52
C VAL A 113 0.94 23.02 -1.59
N LEU A 114 0.69 23.79 -0.53
CA LEU A 114 -0.41 23.55 0.40
C LEU A 114 -1.78 23.63 -0.29
N ASP A 115 -1.94 24.49 -1.29
CA ASP A 115 -3.17 24.58 -2.09
C ASP A 115 -3.37 23.32 -2.92
N ILE A 116 -2.33 22.88 -3.63
CA ILE A 116 -2.36 21.64 -4.42
C ILE A 116 -2.66 20.44 -3.52
N VAL A 117 -1.99 20.33 -2.37
CA VAL A 117 -2.22 19.26 -1.39
C VAL A 117 -3.65 19.29 -0.86
N ALA A 118 -4.17 20.47 -0.52
CA ALA A 118 -5.53 20.61 0.00
C ALA A 118 -6.60 20.16 -1.01
N GLN A 119 -6.49 20.59 -2.26
CA GLN A 119 -7.42 20.24 -3.33
C GLN A 119 -7.33 18.74 -3.67
N THR A 120 -6.10 18.21 -3.82
CA THR A 120 -5.86 16.78 -4.09
C THR A 120 -6.41 15.92 -2.95
N ALA A 121 -6.13 16.28 -1.70
CA ALA A 121 -6.59 15.52 -0.54
C ALA A 121 -8.13 15.57 -0.40
N ALA A 122 -8.79 16.68 -0.73
CA ALA A 122 -10.25 16.75 -0.77
C ALA A 122 -10.85 15.82 -1.84
N ALA A 123 -10.25 15.78 -3.02
CA ALA A 123 -10.65 14.88 -4.10
C ALA A 123 -10.43 13.41 -3.74
N LEU A 124 -9.27 13.08 -3.15
CA LEU A 124 -8.98 11.72 -2.66
C LEU A 124 -9.97 11.30 -1.57
N HIS A 125 -10.36 12.22 -0.68
CA HIS A 125 -11.36 11.91 0.33
C HIS A 125 -12.70 11.49 -0.27
N ALA A 126 -13.15 12.15 -1.34
CA ALA A 126 -14.38 11.77 -2.04
C ALA A 126 -14.25 10.38 -2.69
N ALA A 127 -13.10 10.06 -3.29
CA ALA A 127 -12.84 8.73 -3.85
C ALA A 127 -12.81 7.65 -2.75
N HIS A 128 -12.11 7.92 -1.64
CA HIS A 128 -12.02 7.00 -0.50
C HIS A 128 -13.39 6.72 0.14
N ALA A 129 -14.26 7.73 0.23
CA ALA A 129 -15.63 7.56 0.72
C ALA A 129 -16.48 6.66 -0.19
N ALA A 130 -16.15 6.58 -1.48
CA ALA A 130 -16.74 5.65 -2.44
C ALA A 130 -16.03 4.27 -2.48
N GLY A 131 -15.08 4.01 -1.57
CA GLY A 131 -14.31 2.77 -1.54
C GLY A 131 -13.17 2.69 -2.58
N LEU A 132 -12.88 3.77 -3.29
CA LEU A 132 -11.86 3.79 -4.35
C LEU A 132 -10.56 4.41 -3.83
N VAL A 133 -9.46 3.64 -3.84
CA VAL A 133 -8.10 4.10 -3.53
C VAL A 133 -7.36 4.32 -4.85
N HIS A 134 -6.66 5.46 -4.99
CA HIS A 134 -6.02 5.83 -6.25
C HIS A 134 -4.78 4.98 -6.57
N ARG A 135 -3.93 4.69 -5.57
CA ARG A 135 -2.74 3.82 -5.63
C ARG A 135 -1.57 4.32 -6.49
N ASP A 136 -1.74 5.37 -7.30
CA ASP A 136 -0.70 5.93 -8.21
C ASP A 136 -0.68 7.47 -8.19
N ILE A 137 -0.74 8.08 -7.00
CA ILE A 137 -0.58 9.52 -6.86
C ILE A 137 0.86 9.91 -7.17
N LYS A 138 1.01 10.75 -8.19
CA LYS A 138 2.30 11.29 -8.67
C LYS A 138 2.07 12.60 -9.41
N PRO A 139 3.09 13.45 -9.61
CA PRO A 139 2.93 14.74 -10.29
C PRO A 139 2.33 14.64 -11.70
N GLY A 140 2.61 13.55 -12.42
CA GLY A 140 2.05 13.34 -13.77
C GLY A 140 0.54 13.08 -13.80
N ASN A 141 -0.04 12.64 -12.68
CA ASN A 141 -1.48 12.36 -12.57
C ASN A 141 -2.25 13.51 -11.90
N LEU A 142 -1.60 14.63 -11.60
CA LEU A 142 -2.20 15.84 -11.05
C LEU A 142 -2.16 16.94 -12.11
N LEU A 143 -3.28 17.19 -12.76
CA LEU A 143 -3.40 18.24 -13.76
C LEU A 143 -3.81 19.56 -13.10
N ILE A 144 -3.07 20.62 -13.39
CA ILE A 144 -3.32 21.96 -12.89
C ILE A 144 -3.97 22.77 -14.02
N THR A 145 -5.23 23.18 -13.82
CA THR A 145 -5.94 23.99 -14.81
C THR A 145 -5.41 25.44 -14.82
N PRO A 146 -5.68 26.22 -15.88
CA PRO A 146 -5.28 27.64 -15.93
C PRO A 146 -5.81 28.47 -14.76
N GLU A 147 -6.94 28.07 -14.15
CA GLU A 147 -7.54 28.70 -12.97
C GLU A 147 -6.88 28.26 -11.66
N GLY A 148 -5.87 27.38 -11.72
CA GLY A 148 -5.16 26.85 -10.55
C GLY A 148 -5.90 25.72 -9.84
N ARG A 149 -6.93 25.13 -10.44
CA ARG A 149 -7.61 23.95 -9.86
C ARG A 149 -6.85 22.67 -10.16
N VAL A 150 -6.85 21.76 -9.20
CA VAL A 150 -6.23 20.45 -9.36
C VAL A 150 -7.28 19.45 -9.82
N LYS A 151 -6.96 18.66 -10.84
CA LYS A 151 -7.73 17.48 -11.22
C LYS A 151 -6.85 16.23 -11.20
N ILE A 152 -7.29 15.23 -10.47
CA ILE A 152 -6.67 13.91 -10.42
C ILE A 152 -7.12 13.12 -11.66
N THR A 153 -6.16 12.51 -12.34
CA THR A 153 -6.40 11.61 -13.48
C THR A 153 -5.83 10.22 -13.21
N ASP A 154 -6.16 9.27 -14.04
CA ASP A 154 -5.57 7.92 -14.03
C ASP A 154 -5.68 7.21 -12.68
N PHE A 155 -6.90 7.17 -12.08
CA PHE A 155 -7.15 6.25 -10.98
C PHE A 155 -6.64 4.87 -11.35
N GLY A 156 -5.96 4.20 -10.42
CA GLY A 156 -5.11 3.02 -10.62
C GLY A 156 -5.72 1.80 -11.32
N ILE A 157 -6.63 2.04 -12.27
CA ILE A 157 -7.40 1.08 -13.06
C ILE A 157 -6.50 0.01 -13.73
N ALA A 158 -5.23 0.34 -13.94
CA ALA A 158 -4.30 -0.56 -14.61
C ALA A 158 -3.22 -1.16 -13.67
N ARG A 159 -3.15 -0.76 -12.38
CA ARG A 159 -2.13 -1.28 -11.44
C ARG A 159 -2.48 -2.60 -10.76
N ILE A 160 -3.59 -3.20 -11.13
CA ILE A 160 -3.98 -4.52 -10.61
C ILE A 160 -3.03 -5.62 -11.13
N ALA A 161 -2.42 -5.41 -12.30
CA ALA A 161 -1.39 -6.31 -12.82
C ALA A 161 -0.02 -6.14 -12.12
N ASP A 162 0.23 -4.99 -11.47
CA ASP A 162 1.51 -4.62 -10.86
C ASP A 162 1.59 -4.95 -9.37
N GLN A 163 0.70 -5.75 -8.81
CA GLN A 163 0.86 -6.32 -7.46
C GLN A 163 1.91 -7.46 -7.45
N VAL A 164 2.92 -7.35 -8.29
CA VAL A 164 4.10 -8.18 -8.14
C VAL A 164 4.94 -7.52 -7.05
N PRO A 165 5.11 -8.16 -5.88
CA PRO A 165 6.04 -7.66 -4.88
C PRO A 165 7.40 -7.49 -5.53
N LEU A 166 8.22 -6.60 -4.97
CA LEU A 166 9.63 -6.41 -5.31
C LEU A 166 10.42 -7.72 -5.12
N THR A 167 10.08 -8.78 -5.87
CA THR A 167 10.58 -10.13 -5.63
C THR A 167 11.18 -10.72 -6.89
N ALA A 168 12.21 -11.46 -6.68
CA ALA A 168 12.85 -12.46 -7.55
C ALA A 168 13.42 -12.01 -8.90
N THR A 169 12.82 -11.10 -9.68
CA THR A 169 13.40 -10.70 -10.99
C THR A 169 14.07 -9.32 -11.00
N GLY A 170 13.96 -8.54 -9.92
CA GLY A 170 14.55 -7.19 -9.84
C GLY A 170 13.95 -6.17 -10.83
N GLN A 171 12.92 -6.54 -11.58
CA GLN A 171 12.19 -5.64 -12.46
C GLN A 171 10.91 -5.19 -11.78
N VAL A 172 10.86 -3.93 -11.40
CA VAL A 172 9.63 -3.28 -10.96
C VAL A 172 9.04 -2.57 -12.17
N MET A 173 7.88 -3.03 -12.62
CA MET A 173 7.16 -2.39 -13.70
C MET A 173 6.43 -1.16 -13.14
N GLY A 174 6.79 0.05 -13.57
CA GLY A 174 6.14 1.29 -13.15
C GLY A 174 7.01 2.25 -12.33
N THR A 175 6.42 3.36 -11.89
CA THR A 175 7.12 4.44 -11.17
C THR A 175 7.20 4.12 -9.68
N VAL A 176 8.32 3.56 -9.20
CA VAL A 176 8.54 3.23 -7.77
C VAL A 176 8.75 4.44 -6.86
N GLN A 177 8.99 5.59 -7.45
CA GLN A 177 9.44 6.81 -6.77
C GLN A 177 8.40 7.42 -5.83
N TYR A 178 7.11 7.06 -6.01
CA TYR A 178 5.98 7.55 -5.22
C TYR A 178 5.25 6.40 -4.49
N LEU A 179 5.77 5.17 -4.54
CA LEU A 179 5.19 4.02 -3.85
C LEU A 179 5.27 4.19 -2.34
N SER A 180 4.19 3.82 -1.66
CA SER A 180 4.20 3.72 -0.21
C SER A 180 4.98 2.49 0.27
N PRO A 181 5.47 2.45 1.53
CA PRO A 181 6.15 1.30 2.10
C PRO A 181 5.35 0.00 2.02
N GLU A 182 4.03 0.07 2.24
CA GLU A 182 3.14 -1.07 2.14
C GLU A 182 3.02 -1.60 0.70
N GLN A 183 2.94 -0.72 -0.30
CA GLN A 183 2.96 -1.14 -1.71
C GLN A 183 4.32 -1.74 -2.11
N ALA A 184 5.42 -1.10 -1.71
CA ALA A 184 6.76 -1.60 -1.96
C ALA A 184 7.01 -2.97 -1.31
N SER A 185 6.31 -3.28 -0.22
CA SER A 185 6.35 -4.59 0.48
C SER A 185 5.29 -5.58 -0.02
N GLY A 186 4.53 -5.27 -1.07
CA GLY A 186 3.48 -6.14 -1.60
C GLY A 186 2.24 -6.26 -0.71
N ARG A 187 2.07 -5.38 0.28
CA ARG A 187 0.88 -5.34 1.14
C ARG A 187 -0.24 -4.53 0.47
N SER A 188 -1.48 -4.80 0.89
CA SER A 188 -2.65 -4.13 0.34
C SER A 188 -2.61 -2.62 0.53
N ALA A 189 -2.98 -1.88 -0.52
CA ALA A 189 -3.13 -0.44 -0.48
C ALA A 189 -4.40 -0.04 0.30
N SER A 190 -4.33 1.10 0.99
CA SER A 190 -5.41 1.68 1.79
C SER A 190 -5.51 3.19 1.51
N PRO A 191 -6.52 3.91 1.99
CA PRO A 191 -6.60 5.36 1.87
C PRO A 191 -5.34 6.12 2.32
N THR A 192 -4.61 5.60 3.31
CA THR A 192 -3.36 6.19 3.80
C THR A 192 -2.17 5.98 2.86
N THR A 193 -2.28 5.06 1.91
CA THR A 193 -1.33 4.88 0.80
C THR A 193 -1.26 6.13 -0.07
N ASP A 194 -2.42 6.66 -0.46
CA ASP A 194 -2.50 7.88 -1.28
C ASP A 194 -1.99 9.11 -0.52
N ILE A 195 -2.22 9.17 0.81
CA ILE A 195 -1.67 10.22 1.69
C ILE A 195 -0.13 10.21 1.66
N TYR A 196 0.49 9.02 1.72
CA TYR A 196 1.94 8.89 1.63
C TYR A 196 2.47 9.39 0.27
N SER A 197 1.88 8.91 -0.82
CA SER A 197 2.28 9.32 -2.17
C SER A 197 2.11 10.84 -2.39
N LEU A 198 1.02 11.43 -1.87
CA LEU A 198 0.82 12.88 -1.87
C LEU A 198 1.85 13.60 -1.00
N GLY A 199 2.29 12.99 0.10
CA GLY A 199 3.42 13.46 0.92
C GLY A 199 4.74 13.52 0.14
N ILE A 200 5.03 12.51 -0.70
CA ILE A 200 6.20 12.52 -1.61
C ILE A 200 6.09 13.67 -2.63
N VAL A 201 4.91 13.86 -3.23
CA VAL A 201 4.65 14.97 -4.17
C VAL A 201 4.87 16.33 -3.50
N ALA A 202 4.35 16.52 -2.29
CA ALA A 202 4.53 17.74 -1.52
C ALA A 202 6.00 17.99 -1.17
N TYR A 203 6.71 16.95 -0.73
CA TYR A 203 8.14 17.03 -0.45
C TYR A 203 8.93 17.45 -1.69
N GLU A 204 8.72 16.76 -2.83
CA GLU A 204 9.40 17.07 -4.10
C GLU A 204 9.12 18.50 -4.55
N SER A 205 7.86 18.95 -4.45
CA SER A 205 7.45 20.31 -4.83
C SER A 205 8.12 21.40 -3.98
N LEU A 206 8.40 21.10 -2.70
CA LEU A 206 9.07 22.05 -1.79
C LEU A 206 10.59 21.97 -1.87
N ALA A 207 11.16 20.79 -2.03
CA ALA A 207 12.59 20.55 -1.98
C ALA A 207 13.29 20.54 -3.35
N GLY A 208 12.52 20.48 -4.45
CA GLY A 208 13.05 20.34 -5.82
C GLY A 208 13.66 18.96 -6.10
N ARG A 209 13.51 18.02 -5.18
CA ARG A 209 14.00 16.65 -5.29
C ARG A 209 13.14 15.70 -4.47
N ARG A 210 13.08 14.47 -4.87
CA ARG A 210 12.37 13.42 -4.13
C ARG A 210 13.10 13.05 -2.85
N PRO A 211 12.38 12.63 -1.79
CA PRO A 211 12.99 12.25 -0.52
C PRO A 211 13.81 10.96 -0.61
N PHE A 212 13.43 10.04 -1.50
CA PHE A 212 14.09 8.75 -1.67
C PHE A 212 14.57 8.59 -3.12
N THR A 213 15.85 8.31 -3.28
CA THR A 213 16.54 8.12 -4.56
C THR A 213 17.45 6.90 -4.46
N GLY A 214 17.86 6.32 -5.58
CA GLY A 214 18.74 5.17 -5.61
C GLY A 214 19.17 4.83 -7.03
N GLU A 215 20.22 4.03 -7.18
CA GLU A 215 20.77 3.62 -8.47
C GLU A 215 19.87 2.62 -9.22
N SER A 216 18.94 2.00 -8.53
CA SER A 216 17.96 1.08 -9.11
C SER A 216 16.57 1.29 -8.51
N GLN A 217 15.54 0.81 -9.20
CA GLN A 217 14.17 0.82 -8.69
C GLN A 217 14.04 0.05 -7.36
N VAL A 218 14.79 -1.05 -7.22
CA VAL A 218 14.86 -1.82 -5.97
C VAL A 218 15.45 -0.99 -4.84
N ALA A 219 16.53 -0.25 -5.09
CA ALA A 219 17.14 0.61 -4.08
C ALA A 219 16.17 1.70 -3.62
N ILE A 220 15.43 2.32 -4.56
CA ILE A 220 14.40 3.32 -4.23
C ILE A 220 13.29 2.69 -3.38
N ALA A 221 12.78 1.52 -3.75
CA ALA A 221 11.74 0.84 -3.00
C ALA A 221 12.21 0.45 -1.59
N MET A 222 13.44 -0.02 -1.44
CA MET A 222 14.02 -0.32 -0.13
C MET A 222 14.20 0.94 0.73
N ALA A 223 14.56 2.08 0.12
CA ALA A 223 14.60 3.36 0.81
C ALA A 223 13.18 3.81 1.27
N GLN A 224 12.15 3.60 0.43
CA GLN A 224 10.76 3.83 0.82
C GLN A 224 10.35 3.03 2.06
N ILE A 225 10.83 1.80 2.18
CA ILE A 225 10.50 0.91 3.31
C ILE A 225 11.28 1.30 4.57
N ASN A 226 12.59 1.53 4.45
CA ASN A 226 13.50 1.51 5.60
C ASN A 226 14.07 2.88 5.99
N GLU A 227 14.21 3.84 5.05
CA GLU A 227 14.90 5.09 5.30
C GLU A 227 13.96 6.19 5.76
N GLN A 228 14.43 7.07 6.65
CA GLN A 228 13.69 8.29 6.99
C GLN A 228 13.89 9.34 5.89
N PRO A 229 12.86 10.13 5.58
CA PRO A 229 13.00 11.21 4.62
C PRO A 229 14.01 12.25 5.14
N PRO A 230 14.89 12.80 4.29
CA PRO A 230 15.75 13.92 4.67
C PRO A 230 14.92 15.13 5.14
N PRO A 231 15.47 16.01 5.96
CA PRO A 231 14.77 17.23 6.35
C PRO A 231 14.48 18.12 5.13
N LEU A 232 13.32 18.76 5.12
CA LEU A 232 12.97 19.80 4.16
C LEU A 232 13.83 21.05 4.40
N PRO A 233 14.04 21.90 3.38
CA PRO A 233 14.79 23.15 3.52
C PRO A 233 14.23 24.05 4.63
N ASP A 234 15.10 24.80 5.32
CA ASP A 234 14.73 25.73 6.38
C ASP A 234 13.91 26.93 5.90
N THR A 235 13.87 27.16 4.58
CA THR A 235 12.98 28.14 3.95
C THR A 235 11.51 27.78 4.07
N VAL A 236 11.19 26.49 4.34
CA VAL A 236 9.84 26.00 4.60
C VAL A 236 9.57 26.08 6.11
N SER A 237 8.46 26.68 6.51
CA SER A 237 8.12 26.83 7.94
C SER A 237 7.98 25.45 8.62
N GLU A 238 8.35 25.40 9.90
CA GLU A 238 8.35 24.15 10.67
C GLU A 238 6.98 23.43 10.69
N PRO A 239 5.83 24.11 10.86
CA PRO A 239 4.52 23.44 10.78
C PRO A 239 4.26 22.78 9.43
N VAL A 240 4.71 23.37 8.33
CA VAL A 240 4.57 22.81 6.97
C VAL A 240 5.50 21.62 6.79
N ARG A 241 6.74 21.72 7.27
CA ARG A 241 7.69 20.59 7.27
C ARG A 241 7.10 19.39 8.02
N ASN A 242 6.58 19.63 9.23
CA ASN A 242 5.98 18.59 10.08
C ASN A 242 4.77 17.94 9.45
N LEU A 243 3.89 18.71 8.77
CA LEU A 243 2.76 18.16 8.03
C LEU A 243 3.25 17.20 6.94
N VAL A 244 4.20 17.61 6.11
CA VAL A 244 4.72 16.78 5.00
C VAL A 244 5.42 15.52 5.53
N ILE A 245 6.25 15.66 6.57
CA ILE A 245 6.95 14.52 7.20
C ILE A 245 5.95 13.54 7.84
N SER A 246 4.86 14.02 8.42
CA SER A 246 3.82 13.14 8.97
C SER A 246 3.14 12.28 7.89
N CYS A 247 2.96 12.82 6.67
CA CYS A 247 2.46 12.02 5.55
C CYS A 247 3.43 10.89 5.17
N LEU A 248 4.75 11.08 5.37
CA LEU A 248 5.82 10.14 5.03
C LEU A 248 6.14 9.14 6.14
N ALA A 249 5.33 9.05 7.19
CA ALA A 249 5.47 8.05 8.23
C ALA A 249 5.40 6.64 7.63
N LYS A 250 6.30 5.75 8.06
CA LYS A 250 6.40 4.39 7.50
C LYS A 250 5.20 3.52 7.87
N ASN A 251 4.78 3.61 9.13
CA ASN A 251 3.56 2.96 9.58
C ASN A 251 2.34 3.79 9.12
N PRO A 252 1.39 3.19 8.38
CA PRO A 252 0.17 3.88 7.94
C PRO A 252 -0.65 4.54 9.06
N ALA A 253 -0.62 3.96 10.28
CA ALA A 253 -1.35 4.50 11.43
C ALA A 253 -0.78 5.83 11.97
N ASP A 254 0.48 6.13 11.69
CA ASP A 254 1.16 7.36 12.15
C ASP A 254 0.98 8.53 11.15
N ARG A 255 0.33 8.29 10.02
CA ARG A 255 -0.01 9.29 9.00
C ARG A 255 -1.28 10.05 9.41
N PRO A 256 -1.60 11.18 8.74
CA PRO A 256 -2.90 11.82 8.91
C PRO A 256 -4.05 10.81 8.78
N ALA A 257 -5.00 10.83 9.72
CA ALA A 257 -6.03 9.80 9.86
C ALA A 257 -6.91 9.61 8.62
N SER A 258 -7.05 10.65 7.79
CA SER A 258 -7.71 10.56 6.48
C SER A 258 -7.26 11.71 5.57
N ALA A 259 -7.54 11.60 4.28
CA ALA A 259 -7.31 12.68 3.32
C ALA A 259 -8.08 13.97 3.68
N ALA A 260 -9.26 13.86 4.30
CA ALA A 260 -9.99 15.03 4.81
C ALA A 260 -9.24 15.77 5.93
N HIS A 261 -8.54 15.04 6.82
CA HIS A 261 -7.72 15.68 7.86
C HIS A 261 -6.53 16.40 7.24
N LEU A 262 -5.87 15.80 6.24
CA LEU A 262 -4.79 16.41 5.49
C LEU A 262 -5.25 17.69 4.76
N ALA A 263 -6.42 17.63 4.08
CA ALA A 263 -6.99 18.79 3.39
C ALA A 263 -7.24 19.96 4.36
N ARG A 264 -7.90 19.70 5.50
CA ARG A 264 -8.17 20.74 6.51
C ARG A 264 -6.90 21.33 7.08
N ALA A 265 -5.91 20.50 7.41
CA ALA A 265 -4.62 20.97 7.93
C ALA A 265 -3.90 21.86 6.91
N SER A 266 -3.88 21.48 5.64
CA SER A 266 -3.26 22.25 4.56
C SER A 266 -3.94 23.62 4.37
N ILE A 267 -5.28 23.66 4.39
CA ILE A 267 -6.05 24.91 4.32
C ILE A 267 -5.76 25.81 5.52
N ALA A 268 -5.69 25.25 6.73
CA ALA A 268 -5.40 26.01 7.95
C ALA A 268 -3.98 26.60 7.91
N LEU A 269 -2.98 25.82 7.50
CA LEU A 269 -1.59 26.32 7.36
C LEU A 269 -1.46 27.43 6.31
N ARG A 270 -2.20 27.38 5.20
CA ARG A 270 -2.26 28.46 4.22
C ARG A 270 -2.77 29.79 4.82
N ARG A 271 -3.66 29.69 5.80
CA ARG A 271 -4.20 30.86 6.53
C ARG A 271 -3.30 31.29 7.70
N GLY A 272 -2.20 30.56 7.96
CA GLY A 272 -1.34 30.79 9.12
C GLY A 272 -1.91 30.27 10.44
N ASP A 273 -3.03 29.52 10.40
CA ASP A 273 -3.67 28.98 11.59
C ASP A 273 -3.09 27.60 11.95
N VAL A 274 -1.97 27.64 12.65
CA VAL A 274 -1.24 26.44 13.11
C VAL A 274 -2.07 25.65 14.13
N ALA A 275 -2.89 26.32 14.96
CA ALA A 275 -3.70 25.64 15.97
C ALA A 275 -4.81 24.80 15.33
N ALA A 276 -5.55 25.36 14.35
CA ALA A 276 -6.54 24.61 13.59
C ALA A 276 -5.93 23.47 12.75
N ALA A 277 -4.72 23.69 12.21
CA ALA A 277 -3.99 22.65 11.50
C ALA A 277 -3.62 21.49 12.44
N ALA A 278 -3.09 21.78 13.63
CA ALA A 278 -2.72 20.80 14.63
C ALA A 278 -3.94 20.04 15.19
N ALA A 279 -5.08 20.69 15.29
CA ALA A 279 -6.35 20.00 15.66
C ALA A 279 -6.75 18.95 14.63
N SER A 280 -6.39 19.13 13.36
CA SER A 280 -6.63 18.15 12.29
C SER A 280 -5.52 17.10 12.19
N VAL A 281 -4.26 17.50 12.35
CA VAL A 281 -3.06 16.64 12.28
C VAL A 281 -2.12 17.01 13.44
N PRO A 282 -2.22 16.33 14.59
CA PRO A 282 -1.43 16.69 15.79
C PRO A 282 0.08 16.68 15.60
N ALA A 283 0.60 15.87 14.69
CA ALA A 283 2.03 15.78 14.36
C ALA A 283 2.64 17.12 13.88
N ILE A 284 1.83 18.08 13.46
CA ILE A 284 2.29 19.44 13.07
C ILE A 284 3.02 20.13 14.22
N MET A 285 2.64 19.86 15.47
CA MET A 285 3.25 20.45 16.67
C MET A 285 4.53 19.73 17.15
N ALA A 286 4.97 18.69 16.47
CA ALA A 286 6.17 17.96 16.85
C ALA A 286 7.39 18.90 16.88
N GLY A 287 8.08 18.98 18.04
CA GLY A 287 9.24 19.87 18.22
C GLY A 287 8.93 21.35 18.45
N ILE A 288 7.68 21.78 18.28
CA ILE A 288 7.27 23.16 18.53
C ILE A 288 6.90 23.30 20.01
N THR A 289 7.78 23.91 20.81
CA THR A 289 7.43 24.29 22.18
C THR A 289 6.46 25.49 22.13
N PRO A 290 5.24 25.36 22.72
CA PRO A 290 4.36 26.54 22.78
C PRO A 290 5.02 27.60 23.63
N THR A 291 5.43 28.69 23.00
CA THR A 291 5.81 29.91 23.72
C THR A 291 4.57 30.37 24.48
N ALA A 292 4.68 30.58 25.78
CA ALA A 292 3.59 30.82 26.74
C ALA A 292 2.71 32.09 26.50
N ALA A 293 2.58 32.55 25.28
CA ALA A 293 1.92 33.81 24.92
C ALA A 293 0.54 33.67 24.23
N THR A 294 0.00 32.46 24.04
CA THR A 294 -1.33 32.32 23.39
C THR A 294 -2.15 31.19 23.98
N GLN A 295 -2.44 31.27 25.29
CA GLN A 295 -3.61 30.61 25.87
C GLN A 295 -4.72 31.65 26.00
N LEU A 296 -5.37 32.01 24.92
CA LEU A 296 -6.72 32.56 24.95
C LEU A 296 -7.66 31.36 25.12
N MET A 297 -8.02 31.07 26.37
CA MET A 297 -9.12 30.17 26.69
C MET A 297 -10.41 30.71 26.05
N PRO A 298 -11.22 29.90 25.38
CA PRO A 298 -12.61 30.26 25.07
C PRO A 298 -13.36 30.35 26.39
N GLY A 299 -13.78 31.56 26.75
CA GLY A 299 -14.64 31.79 27.90
C GLY A 299 -15.97 31.08 27.71
N THR A 300 -16.24 30.06 28.50
CA THR A 300 -17.60 29.63 28.78
C THR A 300 -18.24 30.71 29.63
N GLY A 301 -19.20 31.43 29.04
CA GLY A 301 -20.03 32.38 29.74
C GLY A 301 -20.84 31.68 30.84
N SER A 302 -20.68 32.14 32.05
CA SER A 302 -21.67 32.11 33.08
C SER A 302 -21.55 33.39 33.90
N ASP A 303 -22.63 34.18 33.83
CA ASP A 303 -22.90 35.32 34.66
C ASP A 303 -22.65 35.01 36.13
N GLN A 304 -21.70 35.71 36.75
CA GLN A 304 -21.76 35.97 38.20
C GLN A 304 -21.19 37.36 38.54
N THR A 305 -22.08 38.06 39.14
CA THR A 305 -22.11 39.36 39.74
C THR A 305 -20.84 39.77 40.49
N THR A 306 -20.33 40.95 40.17
CA THR A 306 -19.31 41.72 40.84
C THR A 306 -19.66 41.97 42.31
N MET A 307 -18.80 41.53 43.23
CA MET A 307 -18.76 42.05 44.59
C MET A 307 -17.36 42.65 44.86
N LEU A 308 -17.34 43.95 45.03
CA LEU A 308 -16.20 44.71 45.55
C LEU A 308 -16.05 44.43 47.06
N MET A 309 -14.84 44.12 47.52
CA MET A 309 -14.45 44.34 48.90
C MET A 309 -13.02 44.89 48.98
N PRO A 310 -12.72 45.77 49.97
CA PRO A 310 -11.58 46.67 49.94
C PRO A 310 -10.32 46.10 50.59
N SER A 311 -9.22 46.75 50.16
CA SER A 311 -7.86 46.63 50.64
C SER A 311 -7.69 46.89 52.15
N ALA A 312 -6.88 46.12 52.84
CA ALA A 312 -6.02 46.59 53.93
C ALA A 312 -4.90 45.58 54.32
N GLY A 313 -3.67 46.03 54.38
CA GLY A 313 -2.74 45.68 55.43
C GLY A 313 -1.59 44.70 55.08
N THR A 314 -0.43 45.22 54.70
CA THR A 314 0.90 44.69 55.05
C THR A 314 1.14 44.93 56.57
N PRO A 315 2.11 44.25 57.32
CA PRO A 315 3.44 43.85 56.89
C PRO A 315 4.07 42.63 57.61
N ALA A 316 5.33 42.39 57.26
CA ALA A 316 6.46 41.89 58.04
C ALA A 316 6.83 40.39 58.02
N THR A 317 7.93 40.08 57.37
CA THR A 317 9.27 39.70 57.88
C THR A 317 9.38 38.40 58.69
N ALA A 318 10.15 37.47 58.21
CA ALA A 318 11.27 36.75 58.81
C ALA A 318 11.55 35.45 58.06
N ALA A 319 12.66 35.32 57.58
CA ALA A 319 13.98 34.80 57.92
C ALA A 319 14.30 33.50 57.23
N GLN A 320 15.34 33.57 56.45
CA GLN A 320 16.18 32.44 56.01
C GLN A 320 16.81 31.72 57.26
N PRO A 321 17.34 30.48 57.07
CA PRO A 321 18.79 30.48 56.91
C PRO A 321 19.33 29.55 55.81
N ALA A 322 20.46 29.97 55.32
CA ALA A 322 21.37 29.34 54.39
C ALA A 322 22.22 28.22 55.03
N SER A 323 22.72 27.30 54.23
CA SER A 323 24.07 26.74 54.38
C SER A 323 24.57 26.35 52.97
N ARG A 324 25.50 27.03 52.45
CA ARG A 324 26.97 26.92 52.36
C ARG A 324 27.47 25.49 52.36
N ALA A 325 28.18 25.02 51.38
CA ALA A 325 29.54 25.26 50.89
C ALA A 325 29.80 24.18 49.80
N ALA A 326 30.70 24.21 48.87
CA ALA A 326 31.93 24.95 48.68
C ALA A 326 32.35 24.81 47.21
N ALA A 327 33.01 25.82 46.74
CA ALA A 327 33.74 25.84 45.48
C ALA A 327 35.07 25.05 45.61
N ALA A 328 35.50 24.43 44.53
CA ALA A 328 36.93 24.30 44.22
C ALA A 328 37.15 24.14 42.73
N ALA A 329 37.96 25.01 42.23
CA ALA A 329 38.52 25.05 40.89
C ALA A 329 39.54 23.93 40.66
N ALA A 330 39.69 23.50 39.39
CA ALA A 330 41.00 23.29 38.76
C ALA A 330 40.83 22.87 37.31
N ALA A 331 41.25 23.72 36.41
CA ALA A 331 42.29 23.54 35.38
C ALA A 331 42.25 22.27 34.51
N GLY A 332 42.12 22.57 33.25
CA GLY A 332 42.49 21.96 32.01
C GLY A 332 43.27 20.66 31.94
N ALA A 333 42.77 19.76 31.11
CA ALA A 333 43.63 18.80 30.39
C ALA A 333 42.93 18.46 29.07
N ALA A 334 43.57 18.81 27.97
CA ALA A 334 43.26 18.37 26.64
C ALA A 334 43.39 16.86 26.54
N THR A 335 42.33 16.14 26.16
CA THR A 335 42.39 14.74 25.85
C THR A 335 42.39 14.52 24.34
N ALA A 336 43.50 13.96 23.89
CA ALA A 336 43.73 13.48 22.52
C ALA A 336 42.71 12.42 22.08
N PRO A 337 42.45 12.26 20.75
CA PRO A 337 41.46 11.34 20.26
C PRO A 337 41.86 9.87 20.46
N LYS A 338 40.98 9.09 21.07
CA LYS A 338 41.14 7.64 21.22
C LYS A 338 41.11 6.95 19.86
N LYS A 339 42.21 6.33 19.46
CA LYS A 339 42.31 5.42 18.31
C LYS A 339 41.31 4.26 18.49
N LYS A 340 40.32 4.16 17.57
CA LYS A 340 39.44 3.00 17.45
C LYS A 340 40.28 1.77 17.14
N LYS A 341 40.18 0.73 17.95
CA LYS A 341 40.76 -0.59 17.70
C LYS A 341 40.09 -1.18 16.46
N ARG A 342 40.88 -1.48 15.44
CA ARG A 342 40.43 -2.15 14.22
C ARG A 342 40.01 -3.59 14.56
N SER A 343 38.83 -4.01 14.10
CA SER A 343 38.31 -5.37 14.22
C SER A 343 39.26 -6.35 13.51
N PRO A 344 39.52 -7.55 14.08
CA PRO A 344 40.37 -8.56 13.44
C PRO A 344 39.83 -9.10 12.12
N TRP A 345 38.60 -8.78 11.77
CA TRP A 345 37.92 -9.20 10.52
C TRP A 345 38.20 -8.32 9.29
N THR A 346 38.89 -7.19 9.45
CA THR A 346 39.20 -6.28 8.33
C THR A 346 40.23 -6.83 7.38
N TRP A 347 41.16 -7.68 7.83
CA TRP A 347 42.18 -8.28 6.98
C TRP A 347 41.64 -9.33 6.00
N PRO A 348 40.79 -10.30 6.39
CA PRO A 348 40.19 -11.24 5.45
C PRO A 348 39.26 -10.56 4.44
N LEU A 349 38.57 -9.47 4.81
CA LEU A 349 37.70 -8.72 3.91
C LEU A 349 38.50 -7.99 2.81
N ILE A 350 39.66 -7.38 3.16
CA ILE A 350 40.54 -6.73 2.22
C ILE A 350 41.18 -7.77 1.25
N ALA A 351 41.53 -8.95 1.75
CA ALA A 351 42.04 -10.02 0.91
C ALA A 351 41.01 -10.53 -0.10
N LEU A 352 39.74 -10.67 0.33
CA LEU A 352 38.63 -11.08 -0.54
C LEU A 352 38.35 -10.05 -1.65
N ILE A 353 38.31 -8.77 -1.32
CA ILE A 353 38.13 -7.69 -2.28
C ILE A 353 39.28 -7.61 -3.30
N SER A 354 40.52 -7.84 -2.85
CA SER A 354 41.66 -7.83 -3.74
C SER A 354 41.63 -9.00 -4.73
N ILE A 355 41.23 -10.21 -4.31
CA ILE A 355 41.07 -11.37 -5.17
C ILE A 355 39.95 -11.14 -6.19
N LEU A 356 38.80 -10.58 -5.75
CA LEU A 356 37.66 -10.25 -6.63
C LEU A 356 38.06 -9.21 -7.68
N GLY A 357 38.84 -8.19 -7.29
CA GLY A 357 39.38 -7.18 -8.21
C GLY A 357 40.33 -7.76 -9.27
N LEU A 358 41.19 -8.73 -8.91
CA LEU A 358 42.07 -9.42 -9.84
C LEU A 358 41.30 -10.30 -10.83
N VAL A 359 40.27 -10.99 -10.40
CA VAL A 359 39.41 -11.80 -11.28
C VAL A 359 38.67 -10.90 -12.26
N LEU A 360 38.11 -9.77 -11.79
CA LEU A 360 37.43 -8.80 -12.63
C LEU A 360 38.34 -8.14 -13.66
N ALA A 361 39.59 -7.80 -13.27
CA ALA A 361 40.58 -7.25 -14.18
C ALA A 361 41.02 -8.28 -15.24
N GLY A 362 41.11 -9.56 -14.86
CA GLY A 362 41.42 -10.66 -15.79
C GLY A 362 40.32 -10.88 -16.84
N THR A 363 39.05 -10.84 -16.42
CA THR A 363 37.90 -10.98 -17.34
C THR A 363 37.75 -9.78 -18.28
N LEU A 364 38.01 -8.56 -17.79
CA LEU A 364 38.04 -7.37 -18.64
C LEU A 364 39.20 -7.42 -19.67
N PHE A 365 40.38 -7.91 -19.27
CA PHE A 365 41.52 -8.03 -20.18
C PHE A 365 41.23 -9.02 -21.31
N THR A 366 40.57 -10.15 -21.05
CA THR A 366 40.19 -11.11 -22.10
C THR A 366 39.15 -10.55 -23.08
N ILE A 367 38.19 -9.75 -22.59
CA ILE A 367 37.16 -9.11 -23.42
C ILE A 367 37.76 -8.01 -24.32
N PHE A 368 38.77 -7.26 -23.82
CA PHE A 368 39.43 -6.21 -24.61
C PHE A 368 40.53 -6.69 -25.51
N SER A 369 41.08 -7.90 -25.33
CA SER A 369 42.18 -8.42 -26.17
C SER A 369 41.73 -9.13 -27.46
N GLU A 370 40.43 -9.30 -27.68
CA GLU A 370 39.87 -9.91 -28.90
C GLU A 370 39.48 -8.92 -30.01
N GLN A 371 39.82 -7.64 -29.87
CA GLN A 371 39.64 -6.65 -30.95
C GLN A 371 40.95 -6.32 -31.62
N THR A 372 41.43 -7.18 -32.53
CA THR A 372 42.42 -6.84 -33.52
C THR A 372 41.71 -6.25 -34.75
N PRO A 373 42.06 -5.05 -35.21
CA PRO A 373 41.44 -4.48 -36.41
C PRO A 373 42.05 -5.14 -37.66
N THR A 374 41.18 -5.68 -38.50
CA THR A 374 41.52 -6.12 -39.87
C THR A 374 41.83 -4.90 -40.74
N PRO A 375 42.92 -4.85 -41.52
CA PRO A 375 43.24 -3.70 -42.35
C PRO A 375 42.31 -3.62 -43.56
N GLU A 376 41.84 -2.42 -43.81
CA GLU A 376 41.04 -1.98 -44.95
C GLU A 376 41.87 -2.06 -46.24
N PRO A 377 41.36 -2.67 -47.34
CA PRO A 377 42.05 -2.62 -48.66
C PRO A 377 41.68 -1.33 -49.41
N ALA A 378 42.70 -0.67 -49.92
CA ALA A 378 42.64 0.52 -50.75
C ALA A 378 41.91 0.31 -52.09
N PRO A 379 41.36 1.38 -52.72
CA PRO A 379 40.54 1.27 -53.92
C PRO A 379 41.36 1.00 -55.19
N ALA A 380 40.99 -0.04 -55.92
CA ALA A 380 41.56 -0.32 -57.26
C ALA A 380 40.51 0.00 -58.35
N SER A 381 41.07 0.64 -59.38
CA SER A 381 40.53 1.11 -60.65
C SER A 381 39.61 0.15 -61.40
N GLN A 382 38.63 0.73 -62.05
CA GLN A 382 37.76 0.13 -63.06
C GLN A 382 38.50 -0.28 -64.36
N THR A 383 38.05 -1.38 -64.97
CA THR A 383 37.87 -1.63 -66.41
C THR A 383 38.03 -3.13 -66.71
N PRO A 384 37.43 -3.71 -67.76
CA PRO A 384 36.04 -3.80 -68.18
C PRO A 384 35.45 -5.24 -68.14
N GLU A 385 34.18 -5.30 -68.36
CA GLU A 385 33.38 -6.50 -68.60
C GLU A 385 33.88 -7.43 -69.70
N PRO A 386 33.82 -8.75 -69.52
CA PRO A 386 33.20 -9.60 -70.52
C PRO A 386 32.33 -10.72 -69.94
N GLU A 387 31.15 -10.82 -70.55
CA GLU A 387 30.47 -12.04 -71.00
C GLU A 387 30.12 -13.17 -70.05
N VAL A 388 28.82 -13.38 -69.98
CA VAL A 388 28.05 -14.39 -69.30
C VAL A 388 28.50 -15.83 -69.67
N THR A 389 28.82 -16.63 -68.63
CA THR A 389 28.74 -18.10 -68.73
C THR A 389 27.97 -18.60 -67.53
N GLU A 390 26.81 -19.20 -67.76
CA GLU A 390 25.98 -19.90 -66.79
C GLU A 390 26.80 -20.99 -66.09
N ALA A 391 27.00 -20.85 -64.77
CA ALA A 391 27.49 -21.92 -63.93
C ALA A 391 26.34 -22.38 -62.98
N SER A 392 26.08 -23.67 -63.04
CA SER A 392 25.15 -24.46 -62.27
C SER A 392 25.17 -24.11 -60.76
N PRO A 393 24.01 -24.03 -60.05
CA PRO A 393 24.01 -23.65 -58.65
C PRO A 393 24.64 -24.72 -57.76
N THR A 394 25.68 -24.33 -57.04
CA THR A 394 26.23 -25.08 -55.91
C THR A 394 25.16 -25.16 -54.80
N PRO A 395 24.88 -26.34 -54.22
CA PRO A 395 23.85 -26.45 -53.15
C PRO A 395 24.29 -25.63 -51.94
N THR A 396 23.46 -24.64 -51.61
CA THR A 396 23.51 -23.89 -50.35
C THR A 396 23.37 -24.86 -49.17
N PRO A 397 24.25 -24.85 -48.15
CA PRO A 397 24.09 -25.71 -46.99
C PRO A 397 22.75 -25.37 -46.32
N THR A 398 21.88 -26.36 -46.22
CA THR A 398 20.61 -26.28 -45.47
C THR A 398 20.95 -25.86 -44.06
N PRO A 399 20.36 -24.77 -43.50
CA PRO A 399 20.60 -24.38 -42.12
C PRO A 399 20.10 -25.53 -41.22
N THR A 400 21.01 -26.08 -40.43
CA THR A 400 20.65 -27.07 -39.38
C THR A 400 19.71 -26.38 -38.43
N VAL A 401 18.43 -26.78 -38.41
CA VAL A 401 17.42 -26.23 -37.52
C VAL A 401 17.78 -26.68 -36.11
N ASN A 402 18.44 -25.80 -35.36
CA ASN A 402 18.87 -26.06 -33.98
C ASN A 402 17.81 -25.56 -32.97
N THR A 403 16.51 -25.61 -33.36
CA THR A 403 15.38 -25.15 -32.54
C THR A 403 14.47 -26.31 -32.19
N VAL A 404 13.92 -26.25 -30.98
CA VAL A 404 12.89 -27.17 -30.46
C VAL A 404 11.63 -26.36 -30.15
N ARG A 405 10.47 -26.94 -30.40
CA ARG A 405 9.18 -26.31 -30.11
C ARG A 405 8.65 -26.77 -28.76
N ILE A 406 8.37 -25.79 -27.87
CA ILE A 406 7.74 -26.02 -26.57
C ILE A 406 6.25 -25.69 -26.69
N ASN A 407 5.41 -26.68 -26.39
CA ASN A 407 3.97 -26.49 -26.27
C ASN A 407 3.63 -26.41 -24.77
N ARG A 408 3.03 -25.29 -24.34
CA ARG A 408 2.65 -25.05 -22.93
C ARG A 408 1.80 -26.18 -22.36
N ASP A 409 0.78 -26.59 -23.08
CA ASP A 409 -0.22 -27.55 -22.60
C ASP A 409 0.35 -28.94 -22.28
N GLU A 410 1.52 -29.26 -22.83
CA GLU A 410 2.20 -30.54 -22.57
C GLU A 410 2.95 -30.56 -21.23
N PHE A 411 3.11 -29.41 -20.59
CA PHE A 411 3.83 -29.26 -19.34
C PHE A 411 2.92 -28.91 -18.17
N LEU A 412 1.74 -28.32 -18.44
CA LEU A 412 0.79 -27.98 -17.39
C LEU A 412 0.34 -29.22 -16.61
N GLY A 413 0.33 -29.13 -15.29
CA GLY A 413 -0.07 -30.20 -14.39
C GLY A 413 0.97 -31.30 -14.16
N LEU A 414 2.13 -31.28 -14.85
CA LEU A 414 3.25 -32.16 -14.52
C LEU A 414 3.88 -31.72 -13.19
N THR A 415 4.54 -32.63 -12.49
CA THR A 415 5.39 -32.27 -11.36
C THR A 415 6.66 -31.57 -11.83
N SER A 416 7.33 -30.84 -10.94
CA SER A 416 8.62 -30.19 -11.25
C SER A 416 9.67 -31.17 -11.77
N GLY A 417 9.68 -32.41 -11.26
CA GLY A 417 10.55 -33.48 -11.71
C GLY A 417 10.24 -33.93 -13.14
N GLU A 418 8.98 -34.26 -13.42
CA GLU A 418 8.53 -34.69 -14.77
C GLU A 418 8.78 -33.61 -15.83
N ALA A 419 8.53 -32.35 -15.49
CA ALA A 419 8.81 -31.23 -16.40
C ALA A 419 10.31 -31.07 -16.70
N ARG A 420 11.17 -31.23 -15.69
CA ARG A 420 12.62 -31.19 -15.84
C ARG A 420 13.13 -32.31 -16.74
N ASP A 421 12.66 -33.54 -16.52
CA ASP A 421 13.07 -34.69 -17.33
C ASP A 421 12.61 -34.54 -18.78
N LYS A 422 11.39 -34.02 -19.00
CA LYS A 422 10.87 -33.75 -20.35
C LYS A 422 11.67 -32.66 -21.07
N LEU A 423 12.07 -31.58 -20.39
CA LEU A 423 12.92 -30.52 -20.96
C LEU A 423 14.32 -31.04 -21.26
N ALA A 424 14.90 -31.86 -20.38
CA ALA A 424 16.20 -32.51 -20.63
C ALA A 424 16.17 -33.42 -21.86
N GLY A 425 15.07 -34.15 -22.08
CA GLY A 425 14.87 -34.94 -23.30
C GLY A 425 14.80 -34.13 -24.59
N LEU A 426 14.50 -32.83 -24.49
CA LEU A 426 14.48 -31.85 -25.59
C LEU A 426 15.80 -31.08 -25.71
N GLU A 427 16.85 -31.47 -24.99
CA GLU A 427 18.14 -30.75 -24.89
C GLU A 427 18.01 -29.30 -24.39
N LEU A 428 17.06 -29.07 -23.43
CA LEU A 428 16.80 -27.78 -22.78
C LEU A 428 17.09 -27.90 -21.28
N SER A 429 17.43 -26.77 -20.65
CA SER A 429 17.63 -26.70 -19.19
C SER A 429 16.38 -26.18 -18.52
N ALA A 430 15.98 -26.77 -17.36
CA ALA A 430 14.87 -26.30 -16.56
C ALA A 430 15.36 -25.45 -15.38
N ASN A 431 14.77 -24.26 -15.22
CA ASN A 431 14.85 -23.47 -14.01
C ASN A 431 13.49 -23.54 -13.30
N VAL A 432 13.38 -24.37 -12.24
CA VAL A 432 12.14 -24.54 -11.50
C VAL A 432 12.02 -23.43 -10.46
N VAL A 433 10.89 -22.73 -10.46
CA VAL A 433 10.54 -21.65 -9.53
C VAL A 433 9.31 -22.07 -8.75
N ASN A 434 9.46 -22.20 -7.43
CA ASN A 434 8.38 -22.45 -6.46
C ASN A 434 8.06 -21.13 -5.74
N ASP A 435 6.91 -21.06 -5.08
CA ASP A 435 6.46 -19.98 -4.19
C ASP A 435 5.85 -18.74 -4.83
N GLN A 436 5.69 -18.69 -6.15
CA GLN A 436 4.98 -17.56 -6.77
C GLN A 436 3.45 -17.66 -6.65
N ARG A 437 2.91 -18.89 -6.56
CA ARG A 437 1.48 -19.15 -6.40
C ARG A 437 1.27 -20.29 -5.42
N ALA A 438 0.51 -20.03 -4.35
CA ALA A 438 0.13 -21.08 -3.42
C ALA A 438 -0.80 -22.10 -4.10
N ALA A 439 -0.69 -23.37 -3.70
CA ALA A 439 -1.63 -24.39 -4.12
C ALA A 439 -3.00 -24.13 -3.49
N GLU A 440 -4.07 -24.41 -4.22
CA GLU A 440 -5.45 -24.34 -3.73
C GLU A 440 -5.86 -25.65 -3.05
N THR A 441 -5.27 -26.77 -3.52
CA THR A 441 -5.46 -28.12 -2.98
C THR A 441 -4.11 -28.82 -2.83
N GLU A 442 -4.02 -29.85 -1.99
CA GLU A 442 -2.79 -30.64 -1.80
C GLU A 442 -2.28 -31.26 -3.11
N ASP A 443 -3.18 -31.67 -3.99
CA ASP A 443 -2.85 -32.27 -5.28
C ASP A 443 -2.15 -31.32 -6.25
N GLN A 444 -2.29 -30.01 -6.05
CA GLN A 444 -1.65 -28.99 -6.86
C GLN A 444 -0.21 -28.67 -6.43
N ILE A 445 0.19 -29.01 -5.22
CA ILE A 445 1.56 -28.77 -4.72
C ILE A 445 2.58 -29.38 -5.68
N ASP A 446 3.61 -28.59 -6.04
CA ASP A 446 4.67 -28.96 -7.01
C ASP A 446 4.17 -29.25 -8.45
N ARG A 447 2.93 -28.87 -8.81
CA ARG A 447 2.43 -28.97 -10.18
C ARG A 447 2.77 -27.71 -10.98
N VAL A 448 3.15 -27.90 -12.25
CA VAL A 448 3.45 -26.83 -13.20
C VAL A 448 2.17 -26.09 -13.57
N TYR A 449 2.12 -24.80 -13.32
CA TYR A 449 1.05 -23.91 -13.77
C TYR A 449 1.48 -22.98 -14.90
N GLU A 450 2.80 -22.79 -15.10
CA GLU A 450 3.34 -21.93 -16.15
C GLU A 450 4.72 -22.40 -16.61
N ILE A 451 5.01 -22.19 -17.89
CA ILE A 451 6.30 -22.46 -18.51
C ILE A 451 6.66 -21.33 -19.49
N ASN A 452 7.90 -20.83 -19.42
CA ASN A 452 8.35 -19.70 -20.24
C ASN A 452 9.86 -19.80 -20.57
N PRO A 453 10.32 -19.53 -21.83
CA PRO A 453 9.54 -19.23 -23.03
C PRO A 453 8.86 -20.45 -23.65
N THR A 454 7.77 -20.21 -24.39
CA THR A 454 7.06 -21.19 -25.21
C THR A 454 7.28 -20.94 -26.70
N GLY A 455 6.91 -21.88 -27.57
CA GLY A 455 7.14 -21.77 -29.01
C GLY A 455 8.50 -22.33 -29.44
N SER A 456 9.09 -21.80 -30.51
CA SER A 456 10.39 -22.27 -31.04
C SER A 456 11.55 -21.63 -30.30
N VAL A 457 12.31 -22.44 -29.56
CA VAL A 457 13.49 -22.03 -28.80
C VAL A 457 14.75 -22.77 -29.26
N ASN A 458 15.92 -22.18 -29.11
CA ASN A 458 17.17 -22.85 -29.43
C ASN A 458 17.50 -23.94 -28.41
N LYS A 459 18.08 -25.05 -28.84
CA LYS A 459 18.62 -26.07 -27.93
C LYS A 459 19.65 -25.43 -26.98
N GLY A 460 19.64 -25.88 -25.70
CA GLY A 460 20.46 -25.32 -24.65
C GLY A 460 19.86 -24.10 -23.96
N THR A 461 18.66 -23.60 -24.39
CA THR A 461 17.96 -22.51 -23.71
C THR A 461 17.47 -22.98 -22.35
N THR A 462 17.56 -22.10 -21.34
CA THR A 462 16.96 -22.36 -20.02
C THR A 462 15.51 -21.94 -20.03
N ILE A 463 14.63 -22.87 -19.66
CA ILE A 463 13.18 -22.68 -19.57
C ILE A 463 12.79 -22.55 -18.12
N THR A 464 12.08 -21.49 -17.78
CA THR A 464 11.50 -21.30 -16.44
C THR A 464 10.21 -22.12 -16.34
N VAL A 465 10.16 -22.97 -15.32
CA VAL A 465 9.02 -23.83 -14.99
C VAL A 465 8.49 -23.35 -13.64
N SER A 466 7.32 -22.72 -13.64
CA SER A 466 6.66 -22.24 -12.42
C SER A 466 5.71 -23.33 -11.89
N VAL A 467 5.92 -23.71 -10.63
CA VAL A 467 5.11 -24.72 -9.94
C VAL A 467 4.40 -24.09 -8.73
N TYR A 468 3.24 -24.65 -8.37
CA TYR A 468 2.52 -24.24 -7.17
C TYR A 468 3.37 -24.54 -5.92
N GLY A 469 3.42 -23.56 -5.02
CA GLY A 469 4.04 -23.70 -3.69
C GLY A 469 3.17 -24.46 -2.69
N ALA A 470 3.44 -24.27 -1.40
CA ALA A 470 2.62 -24.82 -0.32
C ALA A 470 1.23 -24.22 -0.29
N LEU A 471 0.26 -24.90 0.37
CA LEU A 471 -1.08 -24.38 0.63
C LEU A 471 -0.97 -23.06 1.42
N ALA A 472 -1.72 -22.04 0.98
CA ALA A 472 -1.88 -20.82 1.74
C ALA A 472 -2.79 -21.07 2.94
N LEU A 473 -2.29 -20.86 4.17
CA LEU A 473 -3.08 -21.02 5.37
C LEU A 473 -3.99 -19.78 5.58
N PRO A 474 -5.26 -20.00 6.00
CA PRO A 474 -6.14 -18.90 6.39
C PRO A 474 -5.55 -18.11 7.57
N SER A 475 -5.69 -16.79 7.53
CA SER A 475 -5.19 -15.93 8.62
C SER A 475 -6.07 -16.08 9.87
N THR A 476 -5.47 -16.05 11.06
CA THR A 476 -6.22 -16.01 12.30
C THR A 476 -7.04 -14.72 12.41
N PRO A 477 -8.36 -14.78 12.73
CA PRO A 477 -9.18 -13.59 12.95
C PRO A 477 -8.59 -12.71 14.06
N THR A 478 -8.48 -11.41 13.81
CA THR A 478 -7.90 -10.46 14.78
C THR A 478 -8.95 -9.87 15.73
N GLY A 479 -10.24 -9.92 15.37
CA GLY A 479 -11.38 -9.44 16.15
C GLY A 479 -12.05 -10.57 16.92
N ALA A 480 -12.36 -10.34 18.19
CA ALA A 480 -13.20 -11.24 18.97
C ALA A 480 -14.66 -11.18 18.45
N PRO A 481 -15.45 -12.26 18.62
CA PRO A 481 -16.88 -12.21 18.30
C PRO A 481 -17.62 -11.23 19.21
N SER A 482 -18.70 -10.62 18.72
CA SER A 482 -19.63 -9.83 19.54
C SER A 482 -20.76 -10.74 20.07
N VAL A 483 -21.24 -10.46 21.28
CA VAL A 483 -22.31 -11.21 21.92
C VAL A 483 -23.45 -10.27 22.32
N ASP A 484 -24.70 -10.69 22.10
CA ASP A 484 -25.88 -9.92 22.43
C ASP A 484 -27.02 -10.86 22.91
N PRO A 485 -27.53 -10.67 24.17
CA PRO A 485 -26.99 -9.79 25.20
C PRO A 485 -25.66 -10.29 25.80
N GLY A 486 -24.85 -9.37 26.36
CA GLY A 486 -23.59 -9.72 27.02
C GLY A 486 -23.76 -10.33 28.43
N THR A 487 -24.93 -10.21 29.00
CA THR A 487 -25.38 -10.78 30.29
C THR A 487 -26.68 -11.50 30.09
N ILE A 488 -26.84 -12.70 30.64
CA ILE A 488 -27.97 -13.57 30.36
C ILE A 488 -28.31 -14.43 31.60
N GLU A 489 -29.55 -14.88 31.70
CA GLU A 489 -29.98 -15.88 32.68
C GLU A 489 -29.53 -17.29 32.31
N PRO A 490 -29.38 -18.22 33.27
CA PRO A 490 -29.07 -19.61 33.01
C PRO A 490 -30.04 -20.24 32.01
N ALA A 491 -29.51 -21.03 31.06
CA ALA A 491 -30.25 -21.65 29.96
C ALA A 491 -30.92 -20.68 28.97
N GLY A 492 -30.59 -19.39 29.01
CA GLY A 492 -30.98 -18.41 27.99
C GLY A 492 -30.14 -18.53 26.74
N ASP A 493 -30.60 -17.92 25.62
CA ASP A 493 -29.88 -17.89 24.36
C ASP A 493 -29.14 -16.54 24.18
N VAL A 494 -27.88 -16.60 23.76
CA VAL A 494 -27.09 -15.43 23.36
C VAL A 494 -26.74 -15.53 21.88
N THR A 495 -26.89 -14.42 21.15
CA THR A 495 -26.47 -14.36 19.75
C THR A 495 -24.99 -13.99 19.67
N VAL A 496 -24.20 -14.90 19.16
CA VAL A 496 -22.77 -14.68 18.86
C VAL A 496 -22.65 -14.26 17.40
N SER A 497 -22.02 -13.10 17.13
CA SER A 497 -21.85 -12.57 15.78
C SER A 497 -20.37 -12.24 15.51
N TRP A 498 -19.95 -12.40 14.25
CA TRP A 498 -18.59 -12.14 13.80
C TRP A 498 -18.54 -11.45 12.44
N PRO A 499 -17.48 -10.71 12.11
CA PRO A 499 -17.32 -10.12 10.79
C PRO A 499 -17.04 -11.21 9.75
N ALA A 500 -17.57 -11.05 8.54
CA ALA A 500 -17.27 -11.92 7.42
C ALA A 500 -15.75 -11.98 7.17
N GLN A 501 -15.25 -13.18 6.93
CA GLN A 501 -13.84 -13.44 6.66
C GLN A 501 -13.63 -13.72 5.17
N SER A 502 -12.40 -13.61 4.71
CA SER A 502 -12.01 -13.93 3.33
C SER A 502 -10.86 -14.94 3.33
N CYS A 503 -10.96 -15.88 2.44
CA CYS A 503 -9.92 -16.89 2.23
C CYS A 503 -8.74 -16.34 1.41
N PRO A 504 -7.57 -16.97 1.50
CA PRO A 504 -6.47 -16.74 0.57
C PRO A 504 -6.92 -16.90 -0.88
N ALA A 505 -6.22 -16.21 -1.80
CA ALA A 505 -6.54 -16.26 -3.22
C ALA A 505 -6.60 -17.70 -3.74
N GLY A 506 -7.69 -18.04 -4.42
CA GLY A 506 -7.93 -19.36 -4.97
C GLY A 506 -8.62 -20.36 -4.03
N GLN A 507 -8.89 -20.00 -2.79
CA GLN A 507 -9.66 -20.80 -1.85
C GLN A 507 -11.02 -20.18 -1.59
N GLU A 508 -12.05 -21.02 -1.42
CA GLU A 508 -13.41 -20.58 -1.10
C GLU A 508 -13.68 -20.73 0.40
N LEU A 509 -14.40 -19.76 0.96
CA LEU A 509 -14.89 -19.84 2.33
C LEU A 509 -15.99 -20.91 2.39
N THR A 510 -15.80 -21.94 3.22
CA THR A 510 -16.75 -23.05 3.33
C THR A 510 -17.60 -22.98 4.59
N GLY A 511 -17.16 -22.29 5.63
CA GLY A 511 -17.97 -22.14 6.84
C GLY A 511 -17.22 -21.53 8.01
N TYR A 512 -17.94 -21.49 9.15
CA TYR A 512 -17.45 -21.03 10.44
C TYR A 512 -17.73 -22.05 11.53
N GLU A 513 -16.87 -22.06 12.54
CA GLU A 513 -17.07 -22.82 13.78
C GLU A 513 -16.96 -21.85 14.96
N VAL A 514 -17.94 -21.90 15.85
CA VAL A 514 -17.94 -21.18 17.12
C VAL A 514 -17.70 -22.16 18.24
N ALA A 515 -16.61 -21.94 18.98
CA ALA A 515 -16.30 -22.70 20.17
C ALA A 515 -16.76 -21.90 21.42
N ALA A 516 -17.56 -22.53 22.27
CA ALA A 516 -17.99 -22.00 23.55
C ALA A 516 -17.34 -22.84 24.67
N GLU A 517 -16.65 -22.20 25.60
CA GLU A 517 -15.92 -22.85 26.68
C GLU A 517 -16.38 -22.30 28.04
N GLY A 518 -16.92 -23.16 28.89
CA GLY A 518 -17.41 -22.78 30.23
C GLY A 518 -18.33 -23.82 30.85
N ASN A 519 -18.94 -23.50 31.99
CA ASN A 519 -19.78 -24.40 32.77
C ASN A 519 -21.11 -24.70 32.08
N GLY A 520 -21.26 -25.93 31.59
CA GLY A 520 -22.51 -26.45 31.03
C GLY A 520 -22.88 -25.91 29.65
N VAL A 521 -22.06 -25.03 29.03
CA VAL A 521 -22.28 -24.55 27.68
C VAL A 521 -21.87 -25.61 26.65
N VAL A 522 -22.61 -25.67 25.56
CA VAL A 522 -22.32 -26.58 24.42
C VAL A 522 -22.00 -25.73 23.20
N SER A 523 -20.84 -26.01 22.57
CA SER A 523 -20.48 -25.36 21.31
C SER A 523 -21.51 -25.72 20.22
N PRO A 524 -21.99 -24.72 19.44
CA PRO A 524 -22.91 -24.99 18.35
C PRO A 524 -22.22 -25.77 17.23
N ALA A 525 -23.01 -26.39 16.33
CA ALA A 525 -22.48 -27.04 15.13
C ALA A 525 -21.87 -26.00 14.17
N PRO A 526 -20.87 -26.40 13.37
CA PRO A 526 -20.32 -25.54 12.31
C PRO A 526 -21.40 -25.02 11.36
N THR A 527 -21.23 -23.79 10.89
CA THR A 527 -22.17 -23.08 10.01
C THR A 527 -21.60 -22.94 8.60
N GLY A 528 -22.48 -22.63 7.62
CA GLY A 528 -22.05 -22.36 6.24
C GLY A 528 -21.35 -21.01 6.07
N ALA A 529 -20.80 -20.77 4.88
CA ALA A 529 -20.01 -19.59 4.51
C ALA A 529 -20.75 -18.24 4.68
N ASP A 530 -22.06 -18.23 4.48
CA ASP A 530 -22.87 -17.01 4.56
C ASP A 530 -23.29 -16.64 5.99
N ALA A 531 -23.02 -17.50 6.97
CA ALA A 531 -23.38 -17.26 8.36
C ALA A 531 -22.43 -16.27 9.03
N THR A 532 -22.97 -15.23 9.62
CA THR A 532 -22.22 -14.24 10.41
C THR A 532 -22.70 -14.16 11.86
N SER A 533 -23.65 -15.02 12.24
CA SER A 533 -24.15 -15.15 13.62
C SER A 533 -24.76 -16.51 13.87
N ILE A 534 -24.79 -16.91 15.14
CA ILE A 534 -25.40 -18.15 15.61
C ILE A 534 -25.90 -17.97 17.05
N PRO A 535 -27.04 -18.56 17.43
CA PRO A 535 -27.44 -18.62 18.83
C PRO A 535 -26.59 -19.67 19.58
N VAL A 536 -26.18 -19.33 20.80
CA VAL A 536 -25.50 -20.21 21.74
C VAL A 536 -26.31 -20.22 23.03
N MET A 537 -26.67 -21.42 23.51
CA MET A 537 -27.40 -21.60 24.75
C MET A 537 -26.42 -21.52 25.93
N ALA A 538 -26.69 -20.65 26.89
CA ALA A 538 -25.89 -20.53 28.10
C ALA A 538 -26.02 -21.76 28.99
N GLY A 539 -24.94 -22.09 29.67
CA GLY A 539 -24.93 -23.07 30.75
C GLY A 539 -25.32 -22.47 32.09
N GLU A 540 -24.90 -23.11 33.20
CA GLU A 540 -25.19 -22.67 34.57
C GLU A 540 -24.24 -21.58 35.11
N GLY A 541 -23.22 -21.20 34.33
CA GLY A 541 -22.22 -20.20 34.74
C GLY A 541 -21.53 -19.52 33.57
N ASP A 542 -20.67 -18.57 33.90
CA ASP A 542 -19.92 -17.79 32.93
C ASP A 542 -19.16 -18.67 31.94
N PHE A 543 -19.13 -18.22 30.67
CA PHE A 543 -18.42 -18.90 29.61
C PHE A 543 -17.75 -17.90 28.66
N THR A 544 -16.91 -18.38 27.76
CA THR A 544 -16.27 -17.57 26.72
C THR A 544 -16.58 -18.16 25.36
N VAL A 545 -16.65 -17.28 24.34
CA VAL A 545 -16.85 -17.67 22.96
C VAL A 545 -15.72 -17.18 22.08
N LYS A 546 -15.34 -17.98 21.10
CA LYS A 546 -14.35 -17.68 20.04
C LYS A 546 -14.82 -18.34 18.76
N TYR A 547 -14.30 -17.89 17.62
CA TYR A 547 -14.65 -18.47 16.33
C TYR A 547 -13.42 -18.71 15.46
N GLN A 548 -13.52 -19.65 14.52
CA GLN A 548 -12.60 -19.87 13.40
C GLN A 548 -13.39 -20.02 12.13
N TYR A 549 -12.72 -19.91 10.98
CA TYR A 549 -13.32 -20.11 9.67
C TYR A 549 -12.52 -21.10 8.84
N PHE A 550 -13.16 -21.68 7.83
CA PHE A 550 -12.60 -22.72 6.96
C PHE A 550 -12.51 -22.22 5.53
N CYS A 551 -11.35 -22.44 4.91
CA CYS A 551 -11.12 -22.23 3.50
C CYS A 551 -10.92 -23.61 2.82
N GLY A 552 -11.94 -24.10 2.12
CA GLY A 552 -12.00 -25.52 1.80
C GLY A 552 -12.01 -26.37 3.07
N ASP A 553 -11.05 -27.28 3.20
CA ASP A 553 -10.86 -28.13 4.39
C ASP A 553 -9.85 -27.57 5.40
N VAL A 554 -9.26 -26.39 5.14
CA VAL A 554 -8.22 -25.81 5.98
C VAL A 554 -8.82 -24.81 6.95
N ALA A 555 -8.68 -25.06 8.26
CA ALA A 555 -9.13 -24.17 9.32
C ALA A 555 -8.14 -23.00 9.56
N SER A 556 -8.67 -21.82 9.89
CA SER A 556 -7.88 -20.72 10.48
C SER A 556 -7.54 -21.01 11.93
N GLY A 557 -6.68 -20.19 12.55
CA GLY A 557 -6.60 -20.14 14.01
C GLY A 557 -7.88 -19.52 14.62
N PHE A 558 -8.15 -19.83 15.91
CA PHE A 558 -9.28 -19.20 16.62
C PHE A 558 -9.05 -17.72 16.89
N SER A 559 -10.12 -16.94 16.83
CA SER A 559 -10.16 -15.53 17.23
C SER A 559 -9.83 -15.35 18.74
N PRO A 560 -9.56 -14.11 19.19
CA PRO A 560 -9.64 -13.78 20.62
C PRO A 560 -11.01 -14.13 21.18
N THR A 561 -11.08 -14.42 22.50
CA THR A 561 -12.31 -14.81 23.21
C THR A 561 -13.13 -13.59 23.63
N THR A 562 -14.46 -13.73 23.68
CA THR A 562 -15.40 -12.78 24.30
C THR A 562 -16.07 -13.45 25.50
N PRO A 563 -16.05 -12.85 26.71
CA PRO A 563 -16.74 -13.40 27.87
C PRO A 563 -18.26 -13.14 27.79
N VAL A 564 -19.05 -14.09 28.29
CA VAL A 564 -20.49 -14.00 28.51
C VAL A 564 -20.76 -14.24 29.97
N ILE A 565 -21.45 -13.31 30.63
CA ILE A 565 -21.78 -13.38 32.04
C ILE A 565 -23.16 -14.00 32.22
N VAL A 566 -23.26 -15.01 33.07
CA VAL A 566 -24.54 -15.64 33.44
C VAL A 566 -24.92 -15.19 34.84
N GLU A 567 -25.94 -14.32 34.94
CA GLU A 567 -26.46 -13.85 36.22
C GLU A 567 -27.41 -14.90 36.80
N VAL A 568 -27.00 -15.53 37.88
CA VAL A 568 -27.88 -16.37 38.71
C VAL A 568 -28.60 -15.44 39.66
N GLU A 569 -29.94 -15.37 39.56
CA GLU A 569 -30.77 -14.61 40.50
C GLU A 569 -30.54 -15.17 41.91
N GLU A 570 -29.85 -14.42 42.76
CA GLU A 570 -29.71 -14.78 44.18
C GLU A 570 -31.11 -14.84 44.80
N GLU A 571 -31.54 -16.03 45.23
CA GLU A 571 -32.78 -16.20 45.99
C GLU A 571 -32.81 -15.16 47.14
N PRO A 572 -33.85 -14.35 47.27
CA PRO A 572 -33.88 -13.30 48.28
C PRO A 572 -33.71 -13.92 49.65
N THR A 573 -32.63 -13.56 50.33
CA THR A 573 -32.32 -13.99 51.70
C THR A 573 -33.58 -13.82 52.56
N PRO A 574 -34.14 -14.86 53.19
CA PRO A 574 -35.37 -14.76 53.95
C PRO A 574 -35.22 -13.67 55.00
N THR A 575 -36.06 -12.64 54.92
CA THR A 575 -36.11 -11.54 55.87
C THR A 575 -36.31 -12.15 57.29
N PRO A 576 -35.47 -11.87 58.29
CA PRO A 576 -35.60 -12.45 59.61
C PRO A 576 -36.99 -12.05 60.18
N THR A 577 -37.83 -13.05 60.48
CA THR A 577 -39.14 -12.89 61.11
C THR A 577 -38.97 -12.08 62.38
N PRO A 578 -39.69 -10.96 62.60
CA PRO A 578 -39.53 -10.14 63.77
C PRO A 578 -39.93 -10.96 65.02
N THR A 579 -38.98 -11.11 65.95
CA THR A 579 -39.20 -11.75 67.27
C THR A 579 -40.35 -11.02 67.98
N PRO A 580 -41.40 -11.74 68.46
CA PRO A 580 -42.49 -11.09 69.15
C PRO A 580 -42.03 -10.38 70.43
N THR A 581 -42.21 -9.07 70.48
CA THR A 581 -41.89 -8.23 71.63
C THR A 581 -42.86 -8.62 72.74
N LYS A 582 -42.27 -9.13 73.84
CA LYS A 582 -42.97 -9.51 75.07
C LYS A 582 -43.74 -8.29 75.66
N ALA A 583 -45.07 -8.36 75.73
CA ALA A 583 -45.89 -7.32 76.29
C ALA A 583 -45.53 -7.02 77.76
N PRO A 584 -45.52 -5.76 78.19
CA PRO A 584 -45.27 -5.43 79.61
C PRO A 584 -46.38 -5.93 80.51
N ALA A 585 -46.01 -6.53 81.65
CA ALA A 585 -46.89 -7.04 82.68
C ALA A 585 -47.74 -5.92 83.29
N ALA A 586 -49.05 -6.16 83.35
CA ALA A 586 -49.98 -5.26 84.00
C ALA A 586 -49.72 -5.17 85.51
N THR A 587 -49.48 -3.96 85.97
CA THR A 587 -49.36 -3.64 87.41
C THR A 587 -50.77 -3.71 88.02
N GLN A 588 -50.98 -4.63 88.97
CA GLN A 588 -52.18 -4.68 89.83
C GLN A 588 -52.10 -3.51 90.80
N ALA A 589 -53.17 -2.75 90.84
CA ALA A 589 -53.45 -1.76 91.88
C ALA A 589 -54.03 -2.46 93.16
N PRO A 590 -53.65 -2.02 94.37
CA PRO A 590 -54.17 -2.61 95.60
C PRO A 590 -55.58 -2.16 95.87
N ALA A 591 -56.33 -3.05 96.51
CA ALA A 591 -57.69 -2.86 97.00
C ALA A 591 -57.73 -1.94 98.21
N GLU A 592 -58.64 -1.00 98.22
CA GLU A 592 -59.63 -0.69 99.24
C GLU A 592 -60.85 -0.13 98.53
#